data_5ec79813ec8746657d8725f210380f6b
#
_entry.id   5ec79813ec8746657d8725f210380f6b
#
_cell.length_a   1.000
_cell.length_b   1.000
_cell.length_c   1.000
_cell.angle_alpha   90.00
_cell.angle_beta   90.00
_cell.angle_gamma   90.00
#
_symmetry.space_group_name_H-M   'P 1'
#
loop_
_entity.id
_entity.type
_entity.pdbx_description
1 polymer ?
#
loop_
_entity_poly.entity_id
_entity_poly.type
_entity_poly.pdbx_seq_one_letter_code
_entity_poly.pdbx_strand_id
1 'polypeptide(L)'
;MRAKRTIGLLMLTLSLYGNASIQVLHTASEVKSALPAAQPGDTFVLADGNYELSWLKLSCQGTDEQPIVVQAQNLLGAKVIKSGCITLENAAYIEFYGLDFDMSATSSFFKLQGAHHIRITRNRFRMSVDKEGQTSKWILVGDIWEHDTCASGYNRIDHNLFLHKSDGGALIVIDGAHGSPGGISVHDRIDHNIFRGNSPRVANEKETVRIGVSDLSMDSSYTVVEYNLFEDCDGDPEVVSVKSCCNTVRNNTFRRCLGTLCLRHGFNNRAEDNIFLGEGKTAVYEEEVIGCGGIRVYGKDHTVSGNYMEGLTGYKWDPAIALTNGDASNSVSTSSKHFLPENVLVSGNTFVRCISTLEVGFTNNEKYSKKPKSCRFEDNLIVADTQAVTMHTAMTSSNITFSNNRIWLTGNGTVGMSYTASQFTLLSACPALPAIEDRIMTDQNAGPYGSEDEDQPTEGLRGTDTTANGKKYFHNGQIVIVRGGVRYSLLGTRL
;
A
#
# COMPACT_ATOMS: atom_id res chain seq x y z
N MET A 1 -24.99 33.27 -62.97
CA MET A 1 -24.88 32.67 -61.65
C MET A 1 -24.14 31.35 -61.78
N ARG A 2 -22.86 31.30 -61.31
CA ARG A 2 -22.05 30.10 -61.32
C ARG A 2 -22.06 29.49 -59.93
N ALA A 3 -22.60 28.25 -59.79
CA ALA A 3 -22.59 27.48 -58.58
C ALA A 3 -21.19 26.88 -58.38
N LYS A 4 -20.51 27.24 -57.27
CA LYS A 4 -19.29 26.58 -56.82
C LYS A 4 -19.69 25.30 -56.07
N ARG A 5 -19.29 24.14 -56.60
CA ARG A 5 -19.34 22.86 -55.91
C ARG A 5 -18.10 22.77 -55.03
N THR A 6 -18.27 22.77 -53.68
CA THR A 6 -17.23 22.44 -52.72
C THR A 6 -17.23 20.92 -52.58
N ILE A 7 -16.12 20.30 -52.98
CA ILE A 7 -15.85 18.88 -52.76
C ILE A 7 -15.26 18.79 -51.37
N GLY A 8 -16.04 18.26 -50.41
CA GLY A 8 -15.55 17.91 -49.09
C GLY A 8 -14.69 16.64 -49.18
N LEU A 9 -13.41 16.78 -48.87
CA LEU A 9 -12.47 15.64 -48.77
C LEU A 9 -12.75 14.95 -47.43
N LEU A 10 -13.42 13.79 -47.48
CA LEU A 10 -13.62 12.92 -46.33
C LEU A 10 -12.27 12.20 -46.10
N MET A 11 -11.50 12.65 -45.11
CA MET A 11 -10.34 11.88 -44.63
C MET A 11 -10.87 10.65 -43.90
N LEU A 12 -10.80 9.50 -44.53
CA LEU A 12 -10.91 8.19 -43.90
C LEU A 12 -9.60 7.98 -43.12
N THR A 13 -9.63 8.17 -41.79
CA THR A 13 -8.58 7.66 -40.91
C THR A 13 -8.75 6.15 -40.87
N LEU A 14 -7.99 5.41 -41.66
CA LEU A 14 -7.76 4.00 -41.41
C LEU A 14 -6.95 3.90 -40.12
N SER A 15 -7.60 3.57 -39.02
CA SER A 15 -6.93 3.03 -37.84
C SER A 15 -6.35 1.67 -38.27
N LEU A 16 -5.04 1.62 -38.49
CA LEU A 16 -4.29 0.37 -38.59
C LEU A 16 -4.29 -0.25 -37.18
N TYR A 17 -5.30 -1.06 -36.87
CA TYR A 17 -5.21 -1.97 -35.74
C TYR A 17 -4.13 -2.98 -36.07
N GLY A 18 -2.95 -2.84 -35.47
CA GLY A 18 -1.95 -3.89 -35.45
C GLY A 18 -2.59 -5.15 -34.85
N ASN A 19 -2.37 -6.29 -35.45
CA ASN A 19 -2.81 -7.55 -34.88
C ASN A 19 -1.99 -7.79 -33.59
N ALA A 20 -2.67 -7.85 -32.43
CA ALA A 20 -2.07 -8.24 -31.17
C ALA A 20 -1.28 -9.56 -31.34
N SER A 21 -0.02 -9.56 -30.91
CA SER A 21 0.87 -10.73 -31.07
C SER A 21 1.07 -11.43 -29.70
N ILE A 22 1.28 -12.75 -29.75
CA ILE A 22 1.76 -13.52 -28.60
C ILE A 22 3.15 -14.06 -28.98
N GLN A 23 4.15 -13.68 -28.22
CA GLN A 23 5.53 -14.08 -28.43
C GLN A 23 6.06 -14.82 -27.20
N VAL A 24 6.65 -16.01 -27.42
CA VAL A 24 7.36 -16.73 -26.34
C VAL A 24 8.84 -16.36 -26.43
N LEU A 25 9.38 -15.85 -25.33
CA LEU A 25 10.75 -15.36 -25.23
C LEU A 25 11.55 -16.27 -24.29
N HIS A 26 12.72 -16.72 -24.74
CA HIS A 26 13.55 -17.69 -24.04
C HIS A 26 14.81 -17.08 -23.43
N THR A 27 15.19 -15.89 -23.86
CA THR A 27 16.45 -15.25 -23.46
C THR A 27 16.25 -13.78 -23.06
N ALA A 28 17.12 -13.28 -22.18
CA ALA A 28 17.14 -11.86 -21.83
C ALA A 28 17.38 -10.94 -23.04
N SER A 29 18.12 -11.40 -24.05
CA SER A 29 18.35 -10.65 -25.29
C SER A 29 17.06 -10.46 -26.08
N GLU A 30 16.25 -11.53 -26.22
CA GLU A 30 14.94 -11.47 -26.86
C GLU A 30 14.01 -10.50 -26.13
N VAL A 31 13.94 -10.57 -24.79
CA VAL A 31 13.15 -9.67 -23.97
C VAL A 31 13.55 -8.21 -24.17
N LYS A 32 14.85 -7.91 -24.10
CA LYS A 32 15.39 -6.55 -24.28
C LYS A 32 15.18 -6.00 -25.69
N SER A 33 15.06 -6.87 -26.68
CA SER A 33 14.76 -6.46 -28.06
C SER A 33 13.27 -6.27 -28.30
N ALA A 34 12.43 -7.17 -27.78
CA ALA A 34 11.00 -7.19 -28.09
C ALA A 34 10.20 -6.16 -27.28
N LEU A 35 10.40 -6.09 -25.97
CA LEU A 35 9.58 -5.26 -25.09
C LEU A 35 9.60 -3.75 -25.43
N PRO A 36 10.74 -3.11 -25.76
CA PRO A 36 10.74 -1.69 -26.12
C PRO A 36 9.95 -1.37 -27.41
N ALA A 37 9.70 -2.36 -28.25
CA ALA A 37 8.96 -2.23 -29.50
C ALA A 37 7.49 -2.67 -29.39
N ALA A 38 7.02 -3.01 -28.18
CA ALA A 38 5.68 -3.55 -27.94
C ALA A 38 4.58 -2.60 -28.45
N GLN A 39 3.54 -3.19 -29.01
CA GLN A 39 2.35 -2.51 -29.49
C GLN A 39 1.13 -2.85 -28.61
N PRO A 40 0.07 -2.04 -28.62
CA PRO A 40 -1.14 -2.35 -27.89
C PRO A 40 -1.66 -3.77 -28.14
N GLY A 41 -1.94 -4.52 -27.07
CA GLY A 41 -2.42 -5.89 -27.11
C GLY A 41 -1.35 -6.98 -27.21
N ASP A 42 -0.08 -6.64 -27.40
CA ASP A 42 1.00 -7.63 -27.43
C ASP A 42 1.13 -8.35 -26.07
N THR A 43 1.38 -9.66 -26.15
CA THR A 43 1.64 -10.51 -24.99
C THR A 43 3.00 -11.20 -25.15
N PHE A 44 3.89 -10.93 -24.21
CA PHE A 44 5.22 -11.53 -24.12
C PHE A 44 5.21 -12.58 -23.01
N VAL A 45 5.41 -13.84 -23.39
CA VAL A 45 5.48 -14.98 -22.48
C VAL A 45 6.94 -15.34 -22.27
N LEU A 46 7.46 -15.12 -21.07
CA LEU A 46 8.81 -15.52 -20.70
C LEU A 46 8.79 -17.01 -20.32
N ALA A 47 9.52 -17.84 -21.09
CA ALA A 47 9.69 -19.24 -20.76
C ALA A 47 10.39 -19.42 -19.40
N ASP A 48 10.22 -20.57 -18.77
CA ASP A 48 10.90 -20.86 -17.52
C ASP A 48 12.42 -20.75 -17.70
N GLY A 49 13.08 -20.00 -16.81
CA GLY A 49 14.51 -19.76 -16.94
C GLY A 49 14.97 -18.49 -16.21
N ASN A 50 16.24 -18.13 -16.46
CA ASN A 50 16.87 -16.97 -15.82
C ASN A 50 17.07 -15.83 -16.82
N TYR A 51 16.68 -14.62 -16.44
CA TYR A 51 16.71 -13.42 -17.25
C TYR A 51 17.50 -12.31 -16.57
N GLU A 52 18.56 -11.83 -17.21
CA GLU A 52 19.33 -10.66 -16.78
C GLU A 52 18.77 -9.40 -17.44
N LEU A 53 17.73 -8.80 -16.84
CA LEU A 53 17.05 -7.64 -17.39
C LEU A 53 17.61 -6.30 -16.87
N SER A 54 18.96 -6.23 -16.74
CA SER A 54 19.61 -5.01 -16.26
C SER A 54 19.30 -3.80 -17.14
N TRP A 55 18.83 -2.71 -16.50
CA TRP A 55 18.59 -1.41 -17.13
C TRP A 55 17.62 -1.43 -18.32
N LEU A 56 16.55 -2.23 -18.19
CA LEU A 56 15.48 -2.23 -19.18
C LEU A 56 14.62 -0.96 -19.03
N LYS A 57 14.56 -0.16 -20.10
CA LYS A 57 13.72 1.03 -20.18
C LYS A 57 12.60 0.80 -21.18
N LEU A 58 11.36 1.07 -20.77
CA LEU A 58 10.16 0.90 -21.57
C LEU A 58 9.39 2.23 -21.62
N SER A 59 8.99 2.64 -22.82
CA SER A 59 8.15 3.80 -23.08
C SER A 59 6.96 3.46 -23.97
N CYS A 60 6.68 2.17 -24.14
CA CYS A 60 5.56 1.68 -24.92
C CYS A 60 4.24 1.91 -24.20
N GLN A 61 3.17 2.00 -24.98
CA GLN A 61 1.84 2.30 -24.46
C GLN A 61 0.83 1.29 -25.01
N GLY A 62 0.21 0.55 -24.13
CA GLY A 62 -1.03 -0.17 -24.43
C GLY A 62 -2.25 0.76 -24.38
N THR A 63 -3.42 0.19 -24.34
CA THR A 63 -4.69 0.87 -24.06
C THR A 63 -5.49 0.05 -23.06
N ASP A 64 -6.56 0.61 -22.54
CA ASP A 64 -7.46 -0.10 -21.62
C ASP A 64 -8.02 -1.38 -22.24
N GLU A 65 -8.41 -1.33 -23.54
CA GLU A 65 -8.92 -2.49 -24.26
C GLU A 65 -7.82 -3.44 -24.74
N GLN A 66 -6.60 -2.95 -24.89
CA GLN A 66 -5.45 -3.68 -25.42
C GLN A 66 -4.18 -3.42 -24.60
N PRO A 67 -4.11 -3.87 -23.34
CA PRO A 67 -2.91 -3.73 -22.54
C PRO A 67 -1.76 -4.58 -23.11
N ILE A 68 -0.54 -4.13 -22.88
CA ILE A 68 0.66 -4.92 -23.13
C ILE A 68 0.87 -5.83 -21.93
N VAL A 69 1.07 -7.13 -22.17
CA VAL A 69 1.24 -8.12 -21.10
C VAL A 69 2.62 -8.75 -21.15
N VAL A 70 3.34 -8.71 -20.02
CA VAL A 70 4.62 -9.40 -19.82
C VAL A 70 4.41 -10.43 -18.72
N GLN A 71 4.40 -11.71 -19.07
CA GLN A 71 4.04 -12.77 -18.12
C GLN A 71 5.01 -13.95 -18.14
N ALA A 72 5.16 -14.61 -16.99
CA ALA A 72 5.83 -15.90 -16.94
C ALA A 72 4.99 -16.99 -17.62
N GLN A 73 5.64 -17.96 -18.27
CA GLN A 73 4.98 -19.14 -18.83
C GLN A 73 4.32 -19.98 -17.73
N ASN A 74 5.06 -20.26 -16.68
CA ASN A 74 4.56 -20.84 -15.44
C ASN A 74 4.75 -19.82 -14.31
N LEU A 75 3.78 -19.73 -13.41
CA LEU A 75 3.83 -18.79 -12.30
C LEU A 75 5.15 -18.90 -11.53
N LEU A 76 5.90 -17.80 -11.47
CA LEU A 76 7.24 -17.71 -10.85
C LEU A 76 8.32 -18.59 -11.51
N GLY A 77 8.09 -19.09 -12.73
CA GLY A 77 9.07 -19.89 -13.48
C GLY A 77 10.13 -19.04 -14.19
N ALA A 78 9.78 -17.83 -14.60
CA ALA A 78 10.70 -16.88 -15.22
C ALA A 78 11.35 -16.01 -14.13
N LYS A 79 12.66 -16.20 -13.90
CA LYS A 79 13.41 -15.52 -12.83
C LYS A 79 14.21 -14.35 -13.40
N VAL A 80 13.97 -13.18 -12.87
CA VAL A 80 14.76 -11.98 -13.13
C VAL A 80 15.88 -11.92 -12.08
N ILE A 81 17.12 -12.07 -12.56
CA ILE A 81 18.29 -12.28 -11.69
C ILE A 81 19.35 -11.20 -11.87
N LYS A 82 20.37 -11.22 -10.98
CA LYS A 82 21.53 -10.36 -10.89
C LYS A 82 21.19 -8.93 -10.46
N SER A 83 21.39 -7.95 -11.33
CA SER A 83 21.19 -6.54 -10.99
C SER A 83 20.46 -5.82 -12.11
N GLY A 84 19.76 -4.78 -11.76
CA GLY A 84 19.10 -3.95 -12.74
C GLY A 84 17.87 -3.25 -12.19
N CYS A 85 17.19 -2.58 -13.09
CA CYS A 85 15.94 -1.89 -12.83
C CYS A 85 15.11 -1.93 -14.11
N ILE A 86 13.83 -2.18 -13.99
CA ILE A 86 12.87 -1.96 -15.06
C ILE A 86 12.31 -0.55 -14.87
N THR A 87 12.66 0.36 -15.77
CA THR A 87 12.17 1.73 -15.76
C THR A 87 11.06 1.88 -16.79
N LEU A 88 9.90 2.30 -16.32
CA LEU A 88 8.72 2.62 -17.13
C LEU A 88 8.64 4.14 -17.22
N GLU A 89 9.03 4.70 -18.37
CA GLU A 89 9.08 6.15 -18.57
C GLU A 89 8.02 6.58 -19.58
N ASN A 90 7.05 7.34 -19.11
CA ASN A 90 5.88 7.72 -19.91
C ASN A 90 5.16 6.51 -20.54
N ALA A 91 5.23 5.36 -19.86
CA ALA A 91 4.61 4.11 -20.30
C ALA A 91 3.18 4.02 -19.78
N ALA A 92 2.33 3.27 -20.49
CA ALA A 92 0.93 3.13 -20.07
C ALA A 92 0.36 1.74 -20.41
N TYR A 93 -0.56 1.28 -19.54
CA TYR A 93 -1.32 0.04 -19.73
C TYR A 93 -0.42 -1.16 -19.99
N ILE A 94 0.53 -1.39 -19.09
CA ILE A 94 1.44 -2.55 -19.11
C ILE A 94 1.21 -3.39 -17.86
N GLU A 95 1.06 -4.69 -18.04
CA GLU A 95 0.93 -5.65 -16.96
C GLU A 95 2.18 -6.54 -16.87
N PHE A 96 2.76 -6.68 -15.66
CA PHE A 96 3.83 -7.63 -15.32
C PHE A 96 3.24 -8.70 -14.42
N TYR A 97 3.19 -9.94 -14.90
CA TYR A 97 2.48 -11.03 -14.25
C TYR A 97 3.38 -12.24 -13.97
N GLY A 98 3.40 -12.68 -12.71
CA GLY A 98 3.92 -14.01 -12.34
C GLY A 98 5.42 -14.21 -12.44
N LEU A 99 6.22 -13.13 -12.44
CA LEU A 99 7.68 -13.18 -12.51
C LEU A 99 8.30 -13.36 -11.12
N ASP A 100 9.47 -13.99 -11.07
CA ASP A 100 10.26 -14.16 -9.85
C ASP A 100 11.49 -13.23 -9.87
N PHE A 101 11.44 -12.12 -9.17
CA PHE A 101 12.56 -11.20 -9.03
C PHE A 101 13.46 -11.64 -7.88
N ASP A 102 14.62 -12.21 -8.20
CA ASP A 102 15.64 -12.65 -7.26
C ASP A 102 16.97 -11.98 -7.59
N MET A 103 17.10 -10.72 -7.22
CA MET A 103 18.23 -9.89 -7.59
C MET A 103 19.30 -9.85 -6.51
N SER A 104 20.56 -9.84 -6.92
CA SER A 104 21.71 -9.70 -6.01
C SER A 104 22.03 -8.24 -5.68
N ALA A 105 21.68 -7.30 -6.53
CA ALA A 105 21.84 -5.87 -6.30
C ALA A 105 20.90 -5.07 -7.20
N THR A 106 20.22 -4.08 -6.62
CA THR A 106 19.43 -3.11 -7.39
C THR A 106 19.16 -1.86 -6.56
N SER A 107 18.97 -0.73 -7.21
CA SER A 107 18.42 0.48 -6.56
C SER A 107 16.90 0.44 -6.50
N SER A 108 16.27 -0.28 -7.42
CA SER A 108 14.84 -0.55 -7.50
C SER A 108 14.59 -1.73 -8.44
N PHE A 109 13.56 -2.52 -8.18
CA PHE A 109 13.08 -3.50 -9.16
C PHE A 109 12.29 -2.79 -10.27
N PHE A 110 11.41 -1.85 -9.86
CA PHE A 110 10.63 -1.01 -10.78
C PHE A 110 10.76 0.46 -10.44
N LYS A 111 10.88 1.29 -11.48
CA LYS A 111 10.68 2.74 -11.42
C LYS A 111 9.61 3.12 -12.44
N LEU A 112 8.53 3.73 -11.94
CA LEU A 112 7.42 4.22 -12.75
C LEU A 112 7.53 5.74 -12.82
N GLN A 113 8.03 6.26 -13.93
CA GLN A 113 8.29 7.69 -14.15
C GLN A 113 7.35 8.21 -15.22
N GLY A 114 6.37 9.05 -14.87
CA GLY A 114 5.31 9.48 -15.76
C GLY A 114 4.45 8.32 -16.28
N ALA A 115 4.50 7.18 -15.62
CA ALA A 115 3.82 5.97 -16.05
C ALA A 115 2.46 5.83 -15.35
N HIS A 116 1.45 5.42 -16.10
CA HIS A 116 0.09 5.27 -15.58
C HIS A 116 -0.57 3.98 -16.04
N HIS A 117 -1.54 3.50 -15.25
CA HIS A 117 -2.25 2.25 -15.52
C HIS A 117 -1.28 1.05 -15.70
N ILE A 118 -0.21 1.05 -14.92
CA ILE A 118 0.71 -0.08 -14.84
C ILE A 118 0.20 -1.04 -13.78
N ARG A 119 0.19 -2.33 -14.12
CA ARG A 119 -0.13 -3.38 -13.15
C ARG A 119 1.07 -4.28 -12.92
N ILE A 120 1.44 -4.44 -11.65
CA ILE A 120 2.50 -5.34 -11.19
C ILE A 120 1.82 -6.37 -10.31
N THR A 121 1.61 -7.59 -10.82
CA THR A 121 0.73 -8.56 -10.18
C THR A 121 1.30 -9.97 -10.13
N ARG A 122 1.04 -10.69 -9.02
CA ARG A 122 1.42 -12.09 -8.79
C ARG A 122 2.91 -12.38 -8.93
N ASN A 123 3.76 -11.36 -8.76
CA ASN A 123 5.20 -11.53 -8.78
C ASN A 123 5.74 -11.83 -7.37
N ARG A 124 6.95 -12.38 -7.32
CA ARG A 124 7.73 -12.51 -6.09
C ARG A 124 8.96 -11.61 -6.17
N PHE A 125 9.22 -10.88 -5.09
CA PHE A 125 10.36 -9.96 -4.97
C PHE A 125 11.21 -10.35 -3.77
N ARG A 126 12.50 -10.53 -4.01
CA ARG A 126 13.50 -10.73 -2.95
C ARG A 126 14.90 -10.31 -3.41
N MET A 127 15.75 -10.02 -2.45
CA MET A 127 17.19 -9.89 -2.69
C MET A 127 17.85 -11.22 -2.33
N SER A 128 18.67 -11.77 -3.23
CA SER A 128 19.35 -13.06 -3.04
C SER A 128 20.52 -12.99 -2.05
N VAL A 129 20.94 -11.79 -1.67
CA VAL A 129 22.03 -11.53 -0.73
C VAL A 129 21.62 -10.42 0.21
N ASP A 130 21.91 -10.58 1.50
CA ASP A 130 21.75 -9.52 2.48
C ASP A 130 22.57 -8.30 2.07
N LYS A 131 21.92 -7.15 2.09
CA LYS A 131 22.47 -5.87 1.63
C LYS A 131 22.46 -4.81 2.74
N GLU A 132 22.85 -5.22 3.94
CA GLU A 132 23.05 -4.29 5.03
C GLU A 132 23.99 -3.14 4.58
N GLY A 133 23.58 -1.91 4.90
CA GLY A 133 24.29 -0.70 4.47
C GLY A 133 24.03 -0.21 3.05
N GLN A 134 23.28 -0.94 2.23
CA GLN A 134 22.72 -0.44 0.97
C GLN A 134 21.33 0.12 1.15
N THR A 135 20.91 1.01 0.26
CA THR A 135 19.59 1.61 0.27
C THR A 135 18.93 1.43 -1.09
N SER A 136 17.76 0.78 -1.12
CA SER A 136 16.95 0.65 -2.31
C SER A 136 15.46 0.84 -2.01
N LYS A 137 14.74 1.45 -2.96
CA LYS A 137 13.28 1.48 -2.98
C LYS A 137 12.85 0.42 -3.99
N TRP A 138 12.24 -0.66 -3.54
CA TRP A 138 11.98 -1.79 -4.45
C TRP A 138 11.01 -1.44 -5.57
N ILE A 139 9.91 -0.75 -5.26
CA ILE A 139 9.03 -0.15 -6.27
C ILE A 139 8.90 1.34 -5.97
N LEU A 140 9.25 2.14 -6.95
CA LEU A 140 9.20 3.59 -6.87
C LEU A 140 8.25 4.12 -7.95
N VAL A 141 7.20 4.78 -7.52
CA VAL A 141 6.19 5.40 -8.39
C VAL A 141 6.32 6.91 -8.29
N GLY A 142 6.41 7.61 -9.42
CA GLY A 142 6.49 9.07 -9.46
C GLY A 142 7.55 9.57 -10.44
N ASP A 143 7.58 10.87 -10.70
CA ASP A 143 8.43 11.52 -11.70
C ASP A 143 9.61 12.28 -11.07
N ILE A 144 10.28 11.65 -10.11
CA ILE A 144 11.09 12.28 -9.07
C ILE A 144 12.15 13.24 -9.60
N TRP A 145 12.74 13.07 -10.71
CA TRP A 145 13.84 13.95 -11.17
C TRP A 145 13.72 14.34 -12.64
N GLU A 146 12.70 13.85 -13.32
CA GLU A 146 12.62 13.92 -14.77
C GLU A 146 11.64 15.01 -15.26
N HIS A 147 10.64 15.35 -14.43
CA HIS A 147 9.53 16.21 -14.86
C HIS A 147 9.18 17.27 -13.81
N ASP A 148 8.69 18.42 -14.31
CA ASP A 148 8.17 19.49 -13.45
C ASP A 148 6.77 19.20 -12.93
N THR A 149 6.04 18.27 -13.57
CA THR A 149 4.70 17.83 -13.19
C THR A 149 4.62 16.33 -13.13
N CYS A 150 3.83 15.78 -12.21
CA CYS A 150 3.62 14.35 -12.11
C CYS A 150 2.55 13.87 -13.11
N ALA A 151 2.93 12.96 -14.00
CA ALA A 151 2.01 12.26 -14.90
C ALA A 151 1.70 10.83 -14.44
N SER A 152 2.34 10.35 -13.38
CA SER A 152 2.09 9.01 -12.81
C SER A 152 0.73 8.96 -12.14
N GLY A 153 0.07 7.79 -12.21
CA GLY A 153 -1.18 7.55 -11.52
C GLY A 153 -1.90 6.29 -12.00
N TYR A 154 -2.94 5.90 -11.26
CA TYR A 154 -3.79 4.74 -11.59
C TYR A 154 -3.00 3.44 -11.74
N ASN A 155 -1.85 3.32 -11.07
CA ASN A 155 -1.06 2.10 -11.05
C ASN A 155 -1.60 1.14 -10.00
N ARG A 156 -1.49 -0.17 -10.25
CA ARG A 156 -1.90 -1.20 -9.31
C ARG A 156 -0.75 -2.16 -9.03
N ILE A 157 -0.46 -2.36 -7.75
CA ILE A 157 0.54 -3.32 -7.26
C ILE A 157 -0.22 -4.32 -6.40
N ASP A 158 -0.50 -5.51 -6.97
CA ASP A 158 -1.42 -6.45 -6.33
C ASP A 158 -0.94 -7.91 -6.36
N HIS A 159 -1.39 -8.70 -5.38
CA HIS A 159 -1.10 -10.13 -5.30
C HIS A 159 0.40 -10.48 -5.38
N ASN A 160 1.29 -9.57 -5.01
CA ASN A 160 2.73 -9.86 -5.01
C ASN A 160 3.18 -10.39 -3.64
N LEU A 161 4.30 -11.10 -3.65
CA LEU A 161 4.99 -11.57 -2.46
C LEU A 161 6.34 -10.86 -2.33
N PHE A 162 6.47 -10.01 -1.32
CA PHE A 162 7.72 -9.32 -0.98
C PHE A 162 8.37 -10.01 0.23
N LEU A 163 9.59 -10.50 0.05
CA LEU A 163 10.28 -11.33 1.04
C LEU A 163 11.59 -10.71 1.50
N HIS A 164 11.79 -10.72 2.83
CA HIS A 164 13.07 -10.53 3.49
C HIS A 164 13.87 -9.32 3.00
N LYS A 165 13.27 -8.13 3.08
CA LYS A 165 13.98 -6.89 2.79
C LYS A 165 14.99 -6.59 3.90
N SER A 166 16.29 -6.82 3.64
CA SER A 166 17.38 -6.56 4.59
C SER A 166 18.09 -5.22 4.33
N ASP A 167 18.09 -4.72 3.11
CA ASP A 167 18.65 -3.41 2.73
C ASP A 167 17.83 -2.24 3.27
N GLY A 168 18.41 -1.05 3.33
CA GLY A 168 17.72 0.20 3.67
C GLY A 168 16.74 0.68 2.60
N GLY A 169 16.05 1.78 2.88
CA GLY A 169 15.04 2.36 2.00
C GLY A 169 13.65 1.72 2.12
N ALA A 170 12.62 2.49 1.86
CA ALA A 170 11.24 1.99 1.87
C ALA A 170 11.01 0.96 0.75
N LEU A 171 10.12 -0.03 0.97
CA LEU A 171 9.90 -1.09 0.01
C LEU A 171 9.06 -0.59 -1.18
N ILE A 172 7.84 -0.05 -0.94
CA ILE A 172 7.04 0.62 -1.96
C ILE A 172 6.94 2.10 -1.61
N VAL A 173 7.17 2.96 -2.59
CA VAL A 173 7.04 4.41 -2.43
C VAL A 173 6.15 4.97 -3.53
N ILE A 174 5.07 5.61 -3.13
CA ILE A 174 4.28 6.49 -3.99
C ILE A 174 4.83 7.89 -3.78
N ASP A 175 5.45 8.45 -4.80
CA ASP A 175 6.09 9.76 -4.83
C ASP A 175 5.48 10.62 -5.95
N GLY A 176 6.17 11.61 -6.45
CA GLY A 176 5.68 12.47 -7.51
C GLY A 176 6.79 13.25 -8.18
N ALA A 177 6.44 14.38 -8.78
CA ALA A 177 7.38 15.34 -9.36
C ALA A 177 7.65 16.45 -8.36
N HIS A 178 8.93 16.78 -8.15
CA HIS A 178 9.38 17.81 -7.21
C HIS A 178 9.71 19.15 -7.89
N GLY A 179 9.36 19.30 -9.16
CA GLY A 179 9.52 20.54 -9.91
C GLY A 179 8.45 21.58 -9.58
N SER A 180 8.23 22.50 -10.50
CA SER A 180 7.20 23.52 -10.34
C SER A 180 6.27 23.50 -11.57
N PRO A 181 4.99 23.19 -11.40
CA PRO A 181 4.20 23.13 -10.17
C PRO A 181 4.37 21.87 -9.30
N GLY A 182 5.07 20.83 -9.73
CA GLY A 182 5.19 19.58 -8.97
C GLY A 182 3.92 18.71 -9.04
N GLY A 183 3.74 17.85 -8.04
CA GLY A 183 2.56 17.01 -7.85
C GLY A 183 2.87 15.58 -7.48
N ILE A 184 1.93 14.91 -6.85
CA ILE A 184 2.04 13.51 -6.41
C ILE A 184 1.38 12.57 -7.41
N SER A 185 1.82 11.30 -7.46
CA SER A 185 1.09 10.23 -8.16
C SER A 185 -0.29 10.04 -7.55
N VAL A 186 -1.30 9.82 -8.39
CA VAL A 186 -2.70 9.81 -7.96
C VAL A 186 -3.41 8.51 -8.29
N HIS A 187 -4.38 8.13 -7.41
CA HIS A 187 -5.25 6.97 -7.60
C HIS A 187 -4.51 5.63 -7.76
N ASP A 188 -3.32 5.52 -7.17
CA ASP A 188 -2.60 4.25 -7.12
C ASP A 188 -3.26 3.29 -6.12
N ARG A 189 -3.16 1.99 -6.38
CA ARG A 189 -3.72 0.95 -5.53
C ARG A 189 -2.67 -0.09 -5.19
N ILE A 190 -2.55 -0.44 -3.90
CA ILE A 190 -1.65 -1.46 -3.37
C ILE A 190 -2.53 -2.46 -2.61
N ASP A 191 -2.80 -3.64 -3.21
CA ASP A 191 -3.79 -4.55 -2.66
C ASP A 191 -3.41 -6.04 -2.78
N HIS A 192 -3.93 -6.85 -1.85
CA HIS A 192 -3.73 -8.30 -1.82
C HIS A 192 -2.26 -8.75 -1.87
N ASN A 193 -1.31 -7.89 -1.47
CA ASN A 193 0.09 -8.27 -1.39
C ASN A 193 0.41 -8.91 -0.04
N ILE A 194 1.44 -9.74 -0.02
CA ILE A 194 2.09 -10.22 1.19
C ILE A 194 3.44 -9.52 1.33
N PHE A 195 3.61 -8.79 2.41
CA PHE A 195 4.88 -8.22 2.86
C PHE A 195 5.36 -9.02 4.06
N ARG A 196 6.47 -9.74 3.92
CA ARG A 196 6.98 -10.64 4.96
C ARG A 196 8.46 -10.40 5.22
N GLY A 197 8.76 -9.93 6.44
CA GLY A 197 10.13 -9.79 6.92
C GLY A 197 10.86 -8.57 6.33
N ASN A 198 10.42 -7.36 6.66
CA ASN A 198 11.20 -6.13 6.46
C ASN A 198 12.01 -5.85 7.73
N SER A 199 13.30 -6.15 7.73
CA SER A 199 14.21 -6.04 8.89
C SER A 199 15.67 -5.90 8.44
N PRO A 200 16.64 -5.53 9.27
CA PRO A 200 16.52 -5.13 10.67
C PRO A 200 15.90 -3.74 10.84
N ARG A 201 15.56 -3.42 12.12
CA ARG A 201 15.05 -2.10 12.52
C ARG A 201 16.09 -1.03 12.23
N VAL A 202 15.61 0.10 11.70
CA VAL A 202 16.34 1.37 11.61
C VAL A 202 15.48 2.50 12.19
N ALA A 203 16.10 3.65 12.41
CA ALA A 203 15.40 4.79 12.99
C ALA A 203 14.37 5.42 12.04
N ASN A 204 14.61 5.36 10.72
CA ASN A 204 13.78 6.02 9.69
C ASN A 204 14.14 5.53 8.27
N GLU A 205 13.26 5.76 7.30
CA GLU A 205 13.45 5.48 5.86
C GLU A 205 13.52 4.00 5.48
N LYS A 206 12.82 3.15 6.22
CA LYS A 206 12.66 1.72 5.89
C LYS A 206 11.21 1.24 6.04
N GLU A 207 10.28 2.13 5.73
CA GLU A 207 8.86 1.81 5.71
C GLU A 207 8.56 0.65 4.74
N THR A 208 7.58 -0.18 5.05
CA THR A 208 7.13 -1.20 4.09
C THR A 208 6.34 -0.54 2.95
N VAL A 209 5.45 0.40 3.27
CA VAL A 209 4.76 1.22 2.27
C VAL A 209 4.81 2.68 2.69
N ARG A 210 5.25 3.55 1.79
CA ARG A 210 5.22 5.00 1.98
C ARG A 210 4.38 5.68 0.90
N ILE A 211 3.37 6.44 1.31
CA ILE A 211 2.47 7.16 0.42
C ILE A 211 2.74 8.65 0.55
N GLY A 212 3.46 9.20 -0.42
CA GLY A 212 3.90 10.59 -0.41
C GLY A 212 5.23 10.79 0.31
N VAL A 213 5.68 12.02 0.24
CA VAL A 213 6.89 12.54 0.88
C VAL A 213 6.60 13.89 1.51
N SER A 214 7.50 14.38 2.35
CA SER A 214 7.27 15.61 3.11
C SER A 214 6.95 16.82 2.22
N ASP A 215 7.63 16.97 1.10
CA ASP A 215 7.47 18.13 0.21
C ASP A 215 6.16 18.12 -0.59
N LEU A 216 5.56 16.94 -0.80
CA LEU A 216 4.27 16.73 -1.48
C LEU A 216 3.14 16.42 -0.50
N SER A 217 3.35 16.69 0.78
CA SER A 217 2.43 16.25 1.84
C SER A 217 1.05 16.92 1.81
N MET A 218 0.93 18.05 1.12
CA MET A 218 -0.35 18.75 0.98
C MET A 218 -1.11 18.38 -0.30
N ASP A 219 -0.51 17.54 -1.15
CA ASP A 219 -1.15 17.05 -2.36
C ASP A 219 -2.06 15.87 -2.04
N SER A 220 -3.15 15.75 -2.79
CA SER A 220 -4.12 14.65 -2.65
C SER A 220 -3.75 13.51 -3.58
N SER A 221 -3.26 12.41 -3.00
CA SER A 221 -2.85 11.22 -3.77
C SER A 221 -4.02 10.28 -4.06
N TYR A 222 -5.05 10.23 -3.21
CA TYR A 222 -6.17 9.29 -3.33
C TYR A 222 -5.71 7.82 -3.45
N THR A 223 -4.52 7.50 -2.94
CA THR A 223 -3.97 6.14 -2.95
C THR A 223 -4.76 5.26 -1.98
N VAL A 224 -5.02 4.02 -2.42
CA VAL A 224 -5.69 3.00 -1.60
C VAL A 224 -4.72 1.87 -1.29
N VAL A 225 -4.57 1.54 0.01
CA VAL A 225 -3.81 0.38 0.49
C VAL A 225 -4.78 -0.55 1.19
N GLU A 226 -5.08 -1.71 0.60
CA GLU A 226 -6.13 -2.56 1.13
C GLU A 226 -5.89 -4.06 0.92
N TYR A 227 -6.48 -4.88 1.79
CA TYR A 227 -6.40 -6.34 1.70
C TYR A 227 -4.96 -6.87 1.62
N ASN A 228 -3.98 -6.20 2.24
CA ASN A 228 -2.60 -6.70 2.29
C ASN A 228 -2.34 -7.42 3.62
N LEU A 229 -1.44 -8.40 3.57
CA LEU A 229 -0.82 -9.00 4.75
C LEU A 229 0.54 -8.36 5.00
N PHE A 230 0.70 -7.66 6.11
CA PHE A 230 1.98 -7.21 6.65
C PHE A 230 2.38 -8.14 7.80
N GLU A 231 3.40 -8.94 7.63
CA GLU A 231 3.87 -9.91 8.63
C GLU A 231 5.35 -9.72 8.93
N ASP A 232 5.67 -9.53 10.22
CA ASP A 232 7.04 -9.28 10.69
C ASP A 232 7.74 -8.11 9.95
N CYS A 233 6.98 -7.05 9.68
CA CYS A 233 7.49 -5.83 9.05
C CYS A 233 8.04 -4.88 10.12
N ASP A 234 9.29 -5.07 10.50
CA ASP A 234 9.94 -4.47 11.67
C ASP A 234 10.93 -3.35 11.31
N GLY A 235 11.12 -3.06 10.03
CA GLY A 235 12.22 -2.24 9.53
C GLY A 235 12.19 -0.78 9.97
N ASP A 236 11.02 -0.23 10.21
CA ASP A 236 10.80 1.18 10.55
C ASP A 236 9.75 1.33 11.66
N PRO A 237 9.78 2.40 12.48
CA PRO A 237 8.67 2.74 13.37
C PRO A 237 7.32 2.90 12.65
N GLU A 238 7.35 3.17 11.34
CA GLU A 238 6.20 3.36 10.49
C GLU A 238 6.14 2.22 9.45
N VAL A 239 5.38 1.16 9.74
CA VAL A 239 5.18 0.04 8.78
C VAL A 239 4.54 0.54 7.49
N VAL A 240 3.48 1.33 7.65
CA VAL A 240 2.88 2.10 6.57
C VAL A 240 2.91 3.58 6.96
N SER A 241 3.55 4.40 6.16
CA SER A 241 3.68 5.84 6.39
C SER A 241 2.91 6.63 5.35
N VAL A 242 1.84 7.32 5.80
CA VAL A 242 1.02 8.18 4.93
C VAL A 242 1.51 9.61 5.08
N LYS A 243 2.07 10.16 4.00
CA LYS A 243 2.66 11.50 3.95
C LYS A 243 2.04 12.39 2.86
N SER A 244 0.76 12.18 2.54
CA SER A 244 -0.03 13.00 1.60
C SER A 244 -1.50 13.00 2.00
N CYS A 245 -2.35 13.75 1.28
CA CYS A 245 -3.76 13.90 1.61
C CYS A 245 -4.67 12.84 0.93
N CYS A 246 -5.85 12.64 1.51
CA CYS A 246 -6.99 11.93 0.91
C CYS A 246 -6.73 10.44 0.61
N ASN A 247 -5.86 9.78 1.38
CA ASN A 247 -5.57 8.36 1.21
C ASN A 247 -6.45 7.48 2.09
N THR A 248 -6.62 6.23 1.69
CA THR A 248 -7.36 5.21 2.45
C THR A 248 -6.48 3.98 2.67
N VAL A 249 -6.34 3.58 3.93
CA VAL A 249 -5.68 2.33 4.33
C VAL A 249 -6.73 1.48 5.04
N ARG A 250 -7.19 0.39 4.41
CA ARG A 250 -8.33 -0.38 4.92
C ARG A 250 -8.20 -1.89 4.68
N ASN A 251 -8.90 -2.68 5.51
CA ASN A 251 -9.00 -4.13 5.36
C ASN A 251 -7.64 -4.86 5.30
N ASN A 252 -6.57 -4.25 5.83
CA ASN A 252 -5.26 -4.89 5.90
C ASN A 252 -5.12 -5.69 7.19
N THR A 253 -4.28 -6.70 7.17
CA THR A 253 -3.82 -7.42 8.36
C THR A 253 -2.38 -7.07 8.67
N PHE A 254 -2.13 -6.52 9.86
CA PHE A 254 -0.81 -6.28 10.43
C PHE A 254 -0.56 -7.33 11.51
N ARG A 255 0.36 -8.23 11.26
CA ARG A 255 0.66 -9.34 12.16
C ARG A 255 2.10 -9.28 12.65
N ARG A 256 2.30 -9.17 13.95
CA ARG A 256 3.62 -9.10 14.59
C ARG A 256 4.54 -8.04 13.97
N CYS A 257 4.02 -6.87 13.63
CA CYS A 257 4.81 -5.77 13.10
C CYS A 257 5.25 -4.84 14.23
N LEU A 258 6.56 -4.67 14.40
CA LEU A 258 7.13 -3.70 15.37
C LEU A 258 7.08 -2.31 14.74
N GLY A 259 6.02 -1.58 14.95
CA GLY A 259 5.75 -0.25 14.37
C GLY A 259 4.26 -0.03 14.15
N THR A 260 3.91 1.05 13.48
CA THR A 260 2.54 1.54 13.33
C THR A 260 2.14 1.76 11.88
N LEU A 261 0.83 1.75 11.61
CA LEU A 261 0.27 2.55 10.54
C LEU A 261 0.29 4.02 10.99
N CYS A 262 1.07 4.85 10.31
CA CYS A 262 1.28 6.24 10.68
C CYS A 262 0.63 7.20 9.68
N LEU A 263 -0.39 7.95 10.11
CA LEU A 263 -0.90 9.10 9.38
C LEU A 263 0.05 10.27 9.67
N ARG A 264 1.17 10.30 8.94
CA ARG A 264 2.37 11.07 9.29
C ARG A 264 2.31 12.52 8.85
N HIS A 265 1.78 12.76 7.65
CA HIS A 265 1.53 14.06 7.06
C HIS A 265 0.24 14.06 6.26
N GLY A 266 -0.15 15.22 5.76
CA GLY A 266 -1.37 15.38 4.97
C GLY A 266 -2.63 15.40 5.83
N PHE A 267 -3.77 15.53 5.16
CA PHE A 267 -5.08 15.67 5.78
C PHE A 267 -6.10 14.73 5.11
N ASN A 268 -7.26 14.55 5.74
CA ASN A 268 -8.39 13.75 5.22
C ASN A 268 -8.02 12.29 4.89
N ASN A 269 -7.10 11.68 5.64
CA ASN A 269 -6.76 10.28 5.46
C ASN A 269 -7.69 9.39 6.30
N ARG A 270 -7.92 8.16 5.83
CA ARG A 270 -8.79 7.17 6.47
C ARG A 270 -7.99 5.90 6.78
N ALA A 271 -8.14 5.41 8.01
CA ALA A 271 -7.59 4.11 8.46
C ALA A 271 -8.77 3.28 8.98
N GLU A 272 -9.27 2.35 8.15
CA GLU A 272 -10.56 1.73 8.37
C GLU A 272 -10.50 0.20 8.27
N ASP A 273 -11.24 -0.48 9.16
CA ASP A 273 -11.45 -1.91 9.08
C ASP A 273 -10.17 -2.77 9.04
N ASN A 274 -9.01 -2.24 9.45
CA ASN A 274 -7.77 -2.99 9.53
C ASN A 274 -7.75 -3.88 10.77
N ILE A 275 -6.98 -4.98 10.68
CA ILE A 275 -6.76 -5.93 11.77
C ILE A 275 -5.30 -5.88 12.18
N PHE A 276 -5.04 -5.66 13.47
CA PHE A 276 -3.70 -5.64 14.06
C PHE A 276 -3.60 -6.74 15.11
N LEU A 277 -2.67 -7.69 14.90
CA LEU A 277 -2.42 -8.83 15.77
C LEU A 277 -0.97 -8.77 16.28
N GLY A 278 -0.79 -8.35 17.52
CA GLY A 278 0.54 -8.20 18.13
C GLY A 278 1.15 -9.52 18.57
N GLU A 279 0.32 -10.47 18.97
CA GLU A 279 0.71 -11.81 19.46
C GLU A 279 1.78 -11.75 20.57
N GLY A 280 1.82 -10.67 21.34
CA GLY A 280 2.77 -10.47 22.42
C GLY A 280 4.22 -10.19 21.97
N LYS A 281 4.47 -9.94 20.68
CA LYS A 281 5.82 -9.68 20.15
C LYS A 281 6.39 -8.37 20.68
N THR A 282 7.64 -8.43 21.15
CA THR A 282 8.49 -7.28 21.49
C THR A 282 9.91 -7.53 20.98
N ALA A 283 10.69 -6.47 20.89
CA ALA A 283 12.13 -6.55 20.62
C ALA A 283 12.88 -5.46 21.39
N VAL A 284 14.20 -5.48 21.34
CA VAL A 284 15.04 -4.41 21.87
C VAL A 284 15.69 -3.67 20.72
N TYR A 285 15.58 -2.36 20.70
CA TYR A 285 16.25 -1.48 19.76
C TYR A 285 16.82 -0.27 20.51
N GLU A 286 18.11 0.00 20.33
CA GLU A 286 18.83 1.10 21.03
C GLU A 286 18.57 1.10 22.56
N GLU A 287 18.67 -0.09 23.19
CA GLU A 287 18.46 -0.33 24.62
C GLU A 287 17.01 -0.12 25.12
N GLU A 288 16.07 0.25 24.25
CA GLU A 288 14.65 0.35 24.57
C GLU A 288 13.86 -0.88 24.09
N VAL A 289 12.85 -1.28 24.88
CA VAL A 289 11.89 -2.30 24.45
C VAL A 289 10.90 -1.64 23.50
N ILE A 290 10.82 -2.15 22.29
CA ILE A 290 9.84 -1.75 21.28
C ILE A 290 8.78 -2.84 21.11
N GLY A 291 7.56 -2.45 20.76
CA GLY A 291 6.42 -3.36 20.62
C GLY A 291 5.67 -3.18 19.31
N CYS A 292 4.69 -4.06 19.10
CA CYS A 292 3.73 -3.93 18.01
C CYS A 292 2.78 -2.79 18.32
N GLY A 293 2.69 -1.81 17.42
CA GLY A 293 1.80 -0.67 17.51
C GLY A 293 0.55 -0.83 16.65
N GLY A 294 -0.39 0.09 16.82
CA GLY A 294 -1.57 0.21 16.00
C GLY A 294 -1.47 1.42 15.06
N ILE A 295 -2.20 2.51 15.35
CA ILE A 295 -2.30 3.67 14.48
C ILE A 295 -1.79 4.93 15.19
N ARG A 296 -0.78 5.57 14.60
CA ARG A 296 -0.24 6.85 15.05
C ARG A 296 -0.75 7.98 14.17
N VAL A 297 -1.25 9.04 14.77
CA VAL A 297 -1.95 10.11 14.06
C VAL A 297 -1.29 11.47 14.27
N TYR A 298 -0.99 12.11 13.17
CA TYR A 298 -0.66 13.52 13.02
C TYR A 298 -1.57 14.13 11.94
N GLY A 299 -1.68 15.47 11.90
CA GLY A 299 -2.50 16.12 10.87
C GLY A 299 -3.96 16.25 11.27
N LYS A 300 -4.82 16.54 10.31
CA LYS A 300 -6.21 16.86 10.63
C LYS A 300 -7.23 16.18 9.71
N ASP A 301 -8.48 16.20 10.21
CA ASP A 301 -9.66 15.71 9.48
C ASP A 301 -9.54 14.20 9.14
N HIS A 302 -8.85 13.42 9.99
CA HIS A 302 -8.67 11.99 9.80
C HIS A 302 -9.80 11.17 10.42
N THR A 303 -10.09 10.03 9.80
CA THR A 303 -11.00 9.00 10.33
C THR A 303 -10.22 7.72 10.62
N VAL A 304 -10.37 7.21 11.84
CA VAL A 304 -9.83 5.92 12.30
C VAL A 304 -11.00 5.10 12.82
N SER A 305 -11.52 4.17 12.00
CA SER A 305 -12.78 3.51 12.34
C SER A 305 -12.82 2.02 11.99
N GLY A 306 -13.60 1.27 12.78
CA GLY A 306 -13.86 -0.16 12.50
C GLY A 306 -12.65 -1.09 12.65
N ASN A 307 -11.50 -0.59 13.11
CA ASN A 307 -10.28 -1.40 13.24
C ASN A 307 -10.39 -2.36 14.44
N TYR A 308 -9.80 -3.56 14.28
CA TYR A 308 -9.64 -4.55 15.33
C TYR A 308 -8.17 -4.64 15.73
N MET A 309 -7.87 -4.50 17.00
CA MET A 309 -6.50 -4.48 17.54
C MET A 309 -6.41 -5.43 18.75
N GLU A 310 -5.57 -6.45 18.66
CA GLU A 310 -5.43 -7.46 19.71
C GLU A 310 -3.98 -7.73 20.08
N GLY A 311 -3.72 -7.78 21.39
CA GLY A 311 -2.43 -8.17 21.95
C GLY A 311 -1.26 -7.27 21.53
N LEU A 312 -1.53 -5.99 21.26
CA LEU A 312 -0.49 -5.03 20.91
C LEU A 312 0.36 -4.71 22.14
N THR A 313 1.68 -4.60 21.94
CA THR A 313 2.69 -4.48 22.98
C THR A 313 3.39 -3.13 22.98
N GLY A 314 3.03 -2.24 22.08
CA GLY A 314 3.59 -0.91 21.95
C GLY A 314 2.98 0.09 22.94
N TYR A 315 3.71 1.16 23.18
CA TYR A 315 3.34 2.27 24.07
C TYR A 315 4.07 3.56 23.64
N LYS A 316 3.76 4.70 24.24
CA LYS A 316 4.32 6.03 23.90
C LYS A 316 4.01 6.44 22.44
N TRP A 317 4.92 6.16 21.51
CA TRP A 317 4.71 6.40 20.08
C TRP A 317 3.86 5.31 19.40
N ASP A 318 3.82 4.12 19.99
CA ASP A 318 3.32 2.89 19.37
C ASP A 318 2.18 2.19 20.15
N PRO A 319 1.29 2.90 20.89
CA PRO A 319 0.09 2.26 21.46
C PRO A 319 -0.86 1.78 20.35
N ALA A 320 -2.00 1.19 20.72
CA ALA A 320 -3.03 0.87 19.75
C ALA A 320 -3.51 2.12 18.98
N ILE A 321 -3.73 3.24 19.69
CA ILE A 321 -3.97 4.57 19.09
C ILE A 321 -3.07 5.61 19.77
N ALA A 322 -2.30 6.34 18.99
CA ALA A 322 -1.49 7.47 19.44
C ALA A 322 -2.00 8.79 18.84
N LEU A 323 -2.45 9.69 19.70
CA LEU A 323 -2.73 11.10 19.37
C LEU A 323 -1.63 11.96 19.99
N THR A 324 -0.51 12.10 19.31
CA THR A 324 0.70 12.72 19.84
C THR A 324 0.60 14.25 19.88
N ASN A 325 1.48 14.92 20.61
CA ASN A 325 1.61 16.38 20.50
C ASN A 325 2.25 16.76 19.16
N GLY A 326 1.83 17.90 18.62
CA GLY A 326 2.40 18.49 17.43
C GLY A 326 3.56 19.46 17.72
N ASP A 327 4.29 19.82 16.67
CA ASP A 327 5.39 20.79 16.72
C ASP A 327 4.89 22.19 17.08
N ALA A 328 5.66 22.91 17.89
CA ALA A 328 5.32 24.27 18.33
C ALA A 328 5.12 25.25 17.18
N SER A 329 5.87 25.07 16.09
CA SER A 329 5.79 25.88 14.87
C SER A 329 4.83 25.32 13.83
N ASN A 330 3.86 24.52 14.24
CA ASN A 330 2.88 23.83 13.42
C ASN A 330 2.33 24.70 12.28
N SER A 331 2.76 24.42 11.06
CA SER A 331 2.40 25.17 9.86
C SER A 331 2.26 24.23 8.69
N VAL A 332 1.19 24.39 7.91
CA VAL A 332 0.96 23.63 6.68
C VAL A 332 2.04 23.80 5.62
N SER A 333 2.78 24.91 5.67
CA SER A 333 3.88 25.17 4.73
C SER A 333 5.20 24.48 5.10
N THR A 334 5.26 23.79 6.25
CA THR A 334 6.46 23.09 6.73
C THR A 334 6.15 21.62 6.97
N SER A 335 5.98 20.94 5.89
CA SER A 335 5.54 19.55 5.78
C SER A 335 6.38 18.52 6.55
N SER A 336 7.66 18.80 6.79
CA SER A 336 8.55 17.90 7.54
C SER A 336 8.31 17.86 9.05
N LYS A 337 7.35 18.64 9.57
CA LYS A 337 7.06 18.75 11.01
C LYS A 337 5.92 17.83 11.44
N HIS A 338 5.82 17.60 12.75
CA HIS A 338 4.69 16.90 13.35
C HIS A 338 3.51 17.86 13.48
N PHE A 339 2.54 17.75 12.56
CA PHE A 339 1.31 18.51 12.70
C PHE A 339 0.48 17.96 13.86
N LEU A 340 -0.12 18.81 14.70
CA LEU A 340 -0.98 18.33 15.79
C LEU A 340 -2.18 17.55 15.23
N PRO A 341 -2.64 16.48 15.88
CA PRO A 341 -3.93 15.86 15.57
C PRO A 341 -5.06 16.87 15.79
N GLU A 342 -5.78 17.24 14.74
CA GLU A 342 -6.92 18.16 14.79
C GLU A 342 -8.14 17.57 14.09
N ASN A 343 -9.30 17.64 14.74
CA ASN A 343 -10.56 17.11 14.20
C ASN A 343 -10.46 15.63 13.78
N VAL A 344 -9.76 14.81 14.57
CA VAL A 344 -9.61 13.37 14.32
C VAL A 344 -10.77 12.61 14.96
N LEU A 345 -11.39 11.74 14.19
CA LEU A 345 -12.41 10.81 14.66
C LEU A 345 -11.81 9.42 14.86
N VAL A 346 -11.89 8.88 16.08
CA VAL A 346 -11.55 7.50 16.42
C VAL A 346 -12.81 6.81 16.88
N SER A 347 -13.45 6.00 16.02
CA SER A 347 -14.79 5.47 16.32
C SER A 347 -15.01 4.02 15.89
N GLY A 348 -15.83 3.30 16.65
CA GLY A 348 -16.25 1.94 16.29
C GLY A 348 -15.11 0.91 16.25
N ASN A 349 -13.95 1.22 16.85
CA ASN A 349 -12.83 0.29 16.89
C ASN A 349 -12.99 -0.70 18.07
N THR A 350 -12.39 -1.87 17.93
CA THR A 350 -12.32 -2.90 18.97
C THR A 350 -10.89 -3.11 19.41
N PHE A 351 -10.64 -2.97 20.70
CA PHE A 351 -9.32 -3.14 21.33
C PHE A 351 -9.36 -4.28 22.33
N VAL A 352 -8.48 -5.26 22.19
CA VAL A 352 -8.45 -6.46 23.00
C VAL A 352 -7.07 -6.67 23.59
N ARG A 353 -6.92 -6.48 24.90
CA ARG A 353 -5.69 -6.71 25.67
C ARG A 353 -4.44 -6.08 25.02
N CYS A 354 -4.58 -4.86 24.54
CA CYS A 354 -3.43 -4.04 24.17
C CYS A 354 -2.77 -3.47 25.43
N ILE A 355 -1.45 -3.47 25.52
CA ILE A 355 -0.73 -2.90 26.69
C ILE A 355 -1.13 -1.44 26.92
N SER A 356 -1.34 -0.69 25.84
CA SER A 356 -1.87 0.67 25.86
C SER A 356 -2.87 0.86 24.74
N THR A 357 -4.13 1.15 25.06
CA THR A 357 -5.18 1.32 24.05
C THR A 357 -5.12 2.71 23.43
N LEU A 358 -5.09 3.76 24.22
CA LEU A 358 -5.04 5.15 23.74
C LEU A 358 -4.02 5.95 24.54
N GLU A 359 -3.08 6.56 23.86
CA GLU A 359 -2.19 7.54 24.46
C GLU A 359 -2.38 8.91 23.80
N VAL A 360 -2.55 9.95 24.63
CA VAL A 360 -2.81 11.32 24.19
C VAL A 360 -1.73 12.24 24.70
N GLY A 361 -1.11 12.99 23.79
CA GLY A 361 -0.15 14.04 24.12
C GLY A 361 1.23 13.54 24.47
N PHE A 362 1.62 12.33 24.08
CA PHE A 362 2.99 11.87 24.27
C PHE A 362 3.98 12.75 23.50
N THR A 363 5.10 13.02 24.11
CA THR A 363 6.25 13.70 23.49
C THR A 363 7.54 13.33 24.22
N ASN A 364 8.62 13.22 23.51
CA ASN A 364 9.98 13.09 24.03
C ASN A 364 10.83 14.34 23.76
N ASN A 365 10.22 15.42 23.25
CA ASN A 365 10.93 16.64 22.90
C ASN A 365 10.05 17.87 23.14
N GLU A 366 10.58 18.89 23.81
CA GLU A 366 9.87 20.12 24.15
C GLU A 366 9.33 20.90 22.94
N LYS A 367 9.91 20.71 21.76
CA LYS A 367 9.39 21.32 20.52
C LYS A 367 7.99 20.81 20.16
N TYR A 368 7.60 19.61 20.59
CA TYR A 368 6.28 19.05 20.37
C TYR A 368 5.32 19.47 21.49
N SER A 369 4.94 20.73 21.49
CA SER A 369 4.14 21.33 22.58
C SER A 369 2.68 21.60 22.21
N LYS A 370 2.28 21.43 20.93
CA LYS A 370 0.90 21.65 20.51
C LYS A 370 0.06 20.41 20.79
N LYS A 371 -0.90 20.56 21.72
CA LYS A 371 -1.81 19.49 22.09
C LYS A 371 -2.78 19.16 20.96
N PRO A 372 -3.27 17.92 20.88
CA PRO A 372 -4.41 17.56 20.02
C PRO A 372 -5.58 18.53 20.20
N LYS A 373 -6.38 18.72 19.16
CA LYS A 373 -7.51 19.67 19.17
C LYS A 373 -8.74 19.05 18.53
N SER A 374 -9.89 19.20 19.19
CA SER A 374 -11.20 18.75 18.68
C SER A 374 -11.23 17.26 18.26
N CYS A 375 -10.39 16.42 18.85
CA CYS A 375 -10.41 14.98 18.61
C CYS A 375 -11.59 14.32 19.30
N ARG A 376 -12.11 13.22 18.74
CA ARG A 376 -13.22 12.45 19.29
C ARG A 376 -12.85 10.98 19.38
N PHE A 377 -13.11 10.37 20.54
CA PHE A 377 -12.95 8.94 20.78
C PHE A 377 -14.30 8.39 21.23
N GLU A 378 -15.03 7.73 20.31
CA GLU A 378 -16.42 7.42 20.50
C GLU A 378 -16.83 6.04 19.96
N ASP A 379 -17.85 5.43 20.57
CA ASP A 379 -18.44 4.17 20.14
C ASP A 379 -17.45 2.98 20.08
N ASN A 380 -16.30 3.05 20.77
CA ASN A 380 -15.28 2.01 20.76
C ASN A 380 -15.61 0.91 21.79
N LEU A 381 -15.17 -0.32 21.51
CA LEU A 381 -15.21 -1.46 22.42
C LEU A 381 -13.80 -1.76 22.95
N ILE A 382 -13.63 -1.81 24.25
CA ILE A 382 -12.33 -2.02 24.89
C ILE A 382 -12.41 -3.21 25.86
N VAL A 383 -11.50 -4.15 25.71
CA VAL A 383 -11.22 -5.23 26.68
C VAL A 383 -9.82 -5.00 27.20
N ALA A 384 -9.67 -4.55 28.45
CA ALA A 384 -8.39 -4.14 29.01
C ALA A 384 -8.05 -4.88 30.32
N ASP A 385 -6.82 -5.35 30.42
CA ASP A 385 -6.19 -5.88 31.63
C ASP A 385 -5.08 -4.96 32.17
N THR A 386 -4.85 -3.85 31.50
CA THR A 386 -3.94 -2.75 31.82
C THR A 386 -4.69 -1.42 31.80
N GLN A 387 -3.97 -0.31 31.89
CA GLN A 387 -4.55 1.02 31.75
C GLN A 387 -4.95 1.32 30.30
N ALA A 388 -6.25 1.54 30.04
CA ALA A 388 -6.77 1.73 28.69
C ALA A 388 -6.40 3.12 28.11
N VAL A 389 -6.49 4.19 28.89
CA VAL A 389 -6.25 5.56 28.43
C VAL A 389 -5.12 6.19 29.22
N THR A 390 -4.11 6.71 28.54
CA THR A 390 -3.00 7.46 29.14
C THR A 390 -2.97 8.89 28.61
N MET A 391 -3.12 9.85 29.52
CA MET A 391 -2.98 11.28 29.25
C MET A 391 -1.60 11.75 29.72
N HIS A 392 -0.69 11.99 28.78
CA HIS A 392 0.68 12.43 29.13
C HIS A 392 0.74 13.87 29.61
N THR A 393 -0.25 14.68 29.25
CA THR A 393 -0.42 16.06 29.74
C THR A 393 -1.89 16.32 30.03
N ALA A 394 -2.18 17.33 30.87
CA ALA A 394 -3.57 17.70 31.12
C ALA A 394 -4.30 18.09 29.84
N MET A 395 -5.39 17.40 29.57
CA MET A 395 -6.26 17.64 28.42
C MET A 395 -7.62 18.18 28.87
N THR A 396 -8.29 18.89 27.97
CA THR A 396 -9.66 19.41 28.15
C THR A 396 -10.57 18.89 27.04
N SER A 397 -11.87 19.13 27.12
CA SER A 397 -12.82 18.79 26.07
C SER A 397 -12.56 19.50 24.73
N SER A 398 -11.81 20.59 24.73
CA SER A 398 -11.34 21.22 23.49
C SER A 398 -10.21 20.46 22.80
N ASN A 399 -9.53 19.58 23.53
CA ASN A 399 -8.48 18.72 22.98
C ASN A 399 -9.07 17.40 22.48
N ILE A 400 -9.77 16.69 23.37
CA ILE A 400 -10.39 15.40 23.07
C ILE A 400 -11.68 15.23 23.86
N THR A 401 -12.68 14.64 23.23
CA THR A 401 -13.93 14.22 23.86
C THR A 401 -14.10 12.71 23.77
N PHE A 402 -14.79 12.15 24.75
CA PHE A 402 -15.13 10.74 24.86
C PHE A 402 -16.64 10.59 24.91
N SER A 403 -17.20 9.62 24.17
CA SER A 403 -18.63 9.29 24.23
C SER A 403 -18.91 7.84 23.85
N ASN A 404 -19.89 7.24 24.50
CA ASN A 404 -20.46 5.93 24.18
C ASN A 404 -19.44 4.76 24.12
N ASN A 405 -18.24 4.90 24.70
CA ASN A 405 -17.27 3.82 24.70
C ASN A 405 -17.71 2.74 25.70
N ARG A 406 -17.58 1.48 25.33
CA ARG A 406 -17.87 0.33 26.19
C ARG A 406 -16.56 -0.32 26.61
N ILE A 407 -16.39 -0.59 27.87
CA ILE A 407 -15.15 -1.15 28.40
C ILE A 407 -15.42 -2.29 29.37
N TRP A 408 -14.75 -3.41 29.17
CA TRP A 408 -14.67 -4.52 30.08
C TRP A 408 -13.25 -4.59 30.65
N LEU A 409 -13.15 -4.44 31.98
CA LEU A 409 -11.88 -4.44 32.70
C LEU A 409 -11.64 -5.82 33.33
N THR A 410 -10.45 -6.37 33.15
CA THR A 410 -10.00 -7.63 33.75
C THR A 410 -8.69 -7.44 34.48
N GLY A 411 -8.37 -8.32 35.43
CA GLY A 411 -7.11 -8.27 36.17
C GLY A 411 -6.86 -6.91 36.83
N ASN A 412 -5.81 -6.23 36.43
CA ASN A 412 -5.43 -4.90 36.91
C ASN A 412 -5.90 -3.76 35.99
N GLY A 413 -6.81 -4.05 35.07
CA GLY A 413 -7.31 -3.10 34.10
C GLY A 413 -7.97 -1.87 34.73
N THR A 414 -7.72 -0.70 34.16
CA THR A 414 -8.33 0.59 34.55
C THR A 414 -8.69 1.40 33.32
N VAL A 415 -9.63 2.35 33.48
CA VAL A 415 -9.87 3.34 32.42
C VAL A 415 -8.68 4.29 32.27
N GLY A 416 -7.98 4.60 33.38
CA GLY A 416 -6.79 5.45 33.38
C GLY A 416 -7.08 6.94 33.53
N MET A 417 -8.36 7.33 33.61
CA MET A 417 -8.80 8.73 33.86
C MET A 417 -10.13 8.74 34.59
N SER A 418 -10.49 9.90 35.15
CA SER A 418 -11.84 10.14 35.64
C SER A 418 -12.82 10.24 34.47
N TYR A 419 -13.97 9.62 34.58
CA TYR A 419 -14.95 9.54 33.47
C TYR A 419 -16.39 9.55 34.00
N THR A 420 -17.33 9.81 33.10
CA THR A 420 -18.78 9.66 33.33
C THR A 420 -19.31 8.43 32.57
N ALA A 421 -20.49 7.95 32.94
CA ALA A 421 -21.11 6.82 32.29
C ALA A 421 -21.42 7.08 30.78
N SER A 422 -21.59 8.35 30.38
CA SER A 422 -21.75 8.72 28.96
C SER A 422 -20.43 8.67 28.17
N GLN A 423 -19.30 8.72 28.85
CA GLN A 423 -17.98 8.60 28.22
C GLN A 423 -17.53 7.14 28.11
N PHE A 424 -17.65 6.40 29.22
CA PHE A 424 -17.30 4.97 29.29
C PHE A 424 -18.35 4.20 30.10
N THR A 425 -18.98 3.24 29.44
CA THR A 425 -19.88 2.27 30.10
C THR A 425 -19.08 1.04 30.49
N LEU A 426 -18.94 0.79 31.81
CA LEU A 426 -18.34 -0.44 32.33
C LEU A 426 -19.26 -1.62 32.07
N LEU A 427 -18.71 -2.65 31.42
CA LEU A 427 -19.42 -3.91 31.19
C LEU A 427 -19.21 -4.87 32.37
N SER A 428 -20.27 -5.57 32.77
CA SER A 428 -20.23 -6.55 33.87
C SER A 428 -19.70 -7.92 33.46
N ALA A 429 -19.58 -8.16 32.15
CA ALA A 429 -19.10 -9.41 31.57
C ALA A 429 -18.34 -9.15 30.26
N CYS A 430 -17.57 -10.15 29.83
CA CYS A 430 -16.87 -10.10 28.55
C CYS A 430 -17.88 -9.90 27.41
N PRO A 431 -17.74 -8.88 26.59
CA PRO A 431 -18.60 -8.66 25.44
C PRO A 431 -18.34 -9.70 24.35
N ALA A 432 -19.33 -9.94 23.50
CA ALA A 432 -19.08 -10.59 22.23
C ALA A 432 -18.15 -9.71 21.37
N LEU A 433 -17.05 -10.29 20.91
CA LEU A 433 -16.11 -9.62 20.01
C LEU A 433 -16.57 -9.80 18.55
N PRO A 434 -16.25 -8.84 17.67
CA PRO A 434 -16.46 -9.02 16.25
C PRO A 434 -15.74 -10.29 15.74
N ALA A 435 -16.39 -11.06 14.89
CA ALA A 435 -15.72 -12.12 14.14
C ALA A 435 -14.77 -11.49 13.11
N ILE A 436 -13.52 -11.95 13.11
CA ILE A 436 -12.46 -11.39 12.22
C ILE A 436 -11.84 -12.46 11.32
N GLU A 437 -12.15 -13.72 11.53
CA GLU A 437 -11.49 -14.86 10.91
C GLU A 437 -11.53 -14.77 9.38
N ASP A 438 -12.68 -14.42 8.82
CA ASP A 438 -12.86 -14.28 7.36
C ASP A 438 -12.27 -12.97 6.79
N ARG A 439 -11.86 -12.06 7.67
CA ARG A 439 -11.26 -10.76 7.31
C ARG A 439 -9.74 -10.76 7.39
N ILE A 440 -9.14 -11.75 8.04
CA ILE A 440 -7.68 -11.89 8.17
C ILE A 440 -7.09 -12.23 6.81
N MET A 441 -6.14 -11.41 6.36
CA MET A 441 -5.36 -11.70 5.16
C MET A 441 -4.36 -12.81 5.43
N THR A 442 -4.27 -13.76 4.50
CA THR A 442 -3.45 -14.97 4.58
C THR A 442 -2.84 -15.30 3.21
N ASP A 443 -1.98 -16.32 3.14
CA ASP A 443 -1.43 -16.81 1.86
C ASP A 443 -2.52 -17.40 0.93
N GLN A 444 -3.75 -17.59 1.40
CA GLN A 444 -4.86 -18.12 0.59
C GLN A 444 -5.62 -17.02 -0.16
N ASN A 445 -5.62 -15.80 0.36
CA ASN A 445 -6.36 -14.67 -0.21
C ASN A 445 -5.46 -13.47 -0.57
N ALA A 446 -4.15 -13.59 -0.40
CA ALA A 446 -3.16 -12.61 -0.82
C ALA A 446 -1.94 -13.28 -1.46
N GLY A 447 -1.05 -12.48 -2.07
CA GLY A 447 0.15 -12.98 -2.71
C GLY A 447 -0.09 -13.71 -4.04
N PRO A 448 0.94 -14.28 -4.67
CA PRO A 448 0.88 -14.82 -6.02
C PRO A 448 -0.13 -15.97 -6.20
N TYR A 449 -0.40 -16.70 -5.11
CA TYR A 449 -1.32 -17.84 -5.11
C TYR A 449 -2.69 -17.52 -4.50
N GLY A 450 -2.90 -16.27 -4.07
CA GLY A 450 -4.18 -15.84 -3.50
C GLY A 450 -5.33 -15.99 -4.50
N SER A 451 -6.54 -16.22 -3.98
CA SER A 451 -7.76 -16.25 -4.77
C SER A 451 -7.99 -14.91 -5.47
N GLU A 452 -8.64 -14.92 -6.59
CA GLU A 452 -9.16 -13.69 -7.21
C GLU A 452 -10.46 -13.31 -6.49
N ASP A 453 -10.60 -12.04 -6.11
CA ASP A 453 -11.89 -11.54 -5.67
C ASP A 453 -12.84 -11.49 -6.87
N GLU A 454 -13.88 -12.32 -6.83
CA GLU A 454 -14.92 -12.33 -7.87
C GLU A 454 -15.75 -11.04 -7.88
N ASP A 455 -15.67 -10.17 -6.86
CA ASP A 455 -16.67 -9.11 -6.59
C ASP A 455 -16.15 -7.67 -6.50
N GLN A 456 -14.92 -7.35 -6.89
CA GLN A 456 -14.52 -5.95 -6.94
C GLN A 456 -14.42 -5.46 -8.40
N PRO A 457 -15.35 -4.61 -8.85
CA PRO A 457 -15.15 -3.92 -10.11
C PRO A 457 -13.90 -3.06 -9.97
N THR A 458 -12.87 -3.37 -10.74
CA THR A 458 -11.75 -2.46 -10.95
C THR A 458 -12.31 -1.19 -11.57
N GLU A 459 -12.54 -0.16 -10.76
CA GLU A 459 -12.75 1.18 -11.29
C GLU A 459 -11.44 1.55 -12.01
N GLY A 460 -11.42 1.35 -13.32
CA GLY A 460 -10.29 1.64 -14.18
C GLY A 460 -9.92 0.55 -15.19
N LEU A 461 -10.28 -0.73 -14.97
CA LEU A 461 -9.99 -1.82 -15.92
C LEU A 461 -11.26 -2.62 -16.21
N ARG A 462 -12.30 -1.98 -16.73
CA ARG A 462 -13.44 -2.70 -17.31
C ARG A 462 -13.04 -3.20 -18.68
N GLY A 463 -12.64 -4.47 -18.75
CA GLY A 463 -12.68 -5.17 -20.02
C GLY A 463 -14.12 -5.18 -20.54
N THR A 464 -14.39 -4.42 -21.59
CA THR A 464 -15.65 -4.50 -22.29
C THR A 464 -15.79 -5.90 -22.87
N ASP A 465 -16.97 -6.48 -22.70
CA ASP A 465 -17.37 -7.76 -23.25
C ASP A 465 -17.29 -7.69 -24.79
N THR A 466 -16.14 -7.99 -25.35
CA THR A 466 -16.01 -8.13 -26.80
C THR A 466 -16.08 -9.61 -27.15
N THR A 467 -17.20 -10.00 -27.73
CA THR A 467 -17.54 -11.37 -28.16
C THR A 467 -16.58 -11.99 -29.16
N ALA A 468 -15.48 -11.35 -29.52
CA ALA A 468 -14.46 -11.84 -30.46
C ALA A 468 -13.16 -12.34 -29.81
N ASN A 469 -12.81 -11.85 -28.62
CA ASN A 469 -11.57 -12.24 -27.93
C ASN A 469 -11.93 -12.98 -26.64
N GLY A 470 -11.52 -14.22 -26.47
CA GLY A 470 -11.86 -15.08 -25.34
C GLY A 470 -11.45 -14.47 -23.98
N LYS A 471 -12.23 -14.74 -22.95
CA LYS A 471 -11.89 -14.36 -21.55
C LYS A 471 -10.69 -15.19 -21.09
N LYS A 472 -9.73 -14.54 -20.43
CA LYS A 472 -8.57 -15.21 -19.82
C LYS A 472 -8.87 -15.46 -18.34
N TYR A 473 -8.59 -16.65 -17.87
CA TYR A 473 -8.73 -17.04 -16.48
C TYR A 473 -7.47 -17.75 -15.99
N PHE A 474 -7.15 -17.60 -14.72
CA PHE A 474 -6.15 -18.42 -14.07
C PHE A 474 -6.83 -19.61 -13.40
N HIS A 475 -6.42 -20.83 -13.74
CA HIS A 475 -6.99 -22.03 -13.17
C HIS A 475 -5.91 -23.10 -12.96
N ASN A 476 -5.76 -23.58 -11.71
CA ASN A 476 -4.77 -24.58 -11.31
C ASN A 476 -3.33 -24.25 -11.74
N GLY A 477 -2.88 -23.01 -11.54
CA GLY A 477 -1.52 -22.61 -11.88
C GLY A 477 -1.27 -22.34 -13.37
N GLN A 478 -2.30 -22.33 -14.21
CA GLN A 478 -2.19 -22.12 -15.65
C GLN A 478 -3.19 -21.07 -16.14
N ILE A 479 -2.78 -20.28 -17.14
CA ILE A 479 -3.68 -19.35 -17.81
C ILE A 479 -4.54 -20.14 -18.80
N VAL A 480 -5.85 -20.00 -18.62
CA VAL A 480 -6.86 -20.61 -19.47
C VAL A 480 -7.57 -19.52 -20.27
N ILE A 481 -7.61 -19.66 -21.59
CA ILE A 481 -8.36 -18.77 -22.48
C ILE A 481 -9.71 -19.43 -22.78
N VAL A 482 -10.82 -18.76 -22.48
CA VAL A 482 -12.15 -19.27 -22.81
C VAL A 482 -12.70 -18.49 -24.02
N ARG A 483 -12.91 -19.20 -25.13
CA ARG A 483 -13.55 -18.66 -26.34
C ARG A 483 -14.79 -19.48 -26.66
N GLY A 484 -15.95 -18.81 -26.76
CA GLY A 484 -17.21 -19.52 -27.07
C GLY A 484 -17.56 -20.66 -26.11
N GLY A 485 -17.24 -20.51 -24.82
CA GLY A 485 -17.47 -21.54 -23.80
C GLY A 485 -16.46 -22.70 -23.79
N VAL A 486 -15.46 -22.70 -24.66
CA VAL A 486 -14.40 -23.71 -24.71
C VAL A 486 -13.13 -23.18 -24.06
N ARG A 487 -12.49 -24.01 -23.24
CA ARG A 487 -11.22 -23.68 -22.55
C ARG A 487 -10.02 -24.06 -23.42
N TYR A 488 -9.03 -23.20 -23.45
CA TYR A 488 -7.76 -23.41 -24.14
C TYR A 488 -6.59 -23.08 -23.23
N SER A 489 -5.49 -23.81 -23.36
CA SER A 489 -4.21 -23.40 -22.76
C SER A 489 -3.70 -22.12 -23.41
N LEU A 490 -2.71 -21.46 -22.80
CA LEU A 490 -2.05 -20.28 -23.37
C LEU A 490 -1.49 -20.54 -24.79
N LEU A 491 -1.07 -21.77 -25.07
CA LEU A 491 -0.55 -22.22 -26.38
C LEU A 491 -1.65 -22.64 -27.35
N GLY A 492 -2.94 -22.40 -27.03
CA GLY A 492 -4.06 -22.72 -27.90
C GLY A 492 -4.52 -24.17 -27.88
N THR A 493 -3.99 -25.01 -27.00
CA THR A 493 -4.46 -26.41 -26.83
C THR A 493 -5.80 -26.40 -26.10
N ARG A 494 -6.81 -27.06 -26.65
CA ARG A 494 -8.12 -27.24 -26.00
C ARG A 494 -7.94 -28.06 -24.70
N LEU A 495 -8.47 -27.55 -23.57
CA LEU A 495 -8.42 -28.17 -22.24
C LEU A 495 -9.73 -28.88 -21.91
#